data_92c765150a1eb2836b6de170e35091cf
#
_entry.id   92c765150a1eb2836b6de170e35091cf
#
_cell.length_a   1.000
_cell.length_b   1.000
_cell.length_c   1.000
_cell.angle_alpha   90.00
_cell.angle_beta   90.00
_cell.angle_gamma   90.00
#
_symmetry.space_group_name_H-M   'P 1'
#
loop_
_entity.id
_entity.type
_entity.pdbx_description
1 polymer ?
#
loop_
_entity_poly.entity_id
_entity_poly.type
_entity_poly.pdbx_seq_one_letter_code
_entity_poly.pdbx_strand_id
1 'polypeptide(L)'
;TNVYRKHTDKQSFCTVGSVKGNFGHTKSAAGVVSLIKASLVLKHGIQPPIAGFAEPHESIDLTDSPFVFNNDIQHFKTSDQPIRACVSAFGFGGTNAHLILEQHQTDVVKSVPANASTALGDKKVVPLSAKNEAALQRKIFDLARAIEAQPALALDDICHTLAVGREAMNHRAYALVAEDQLTNFKCTQNEFVSATADAAKELVFLLPGQGAQYPGMAE
;
A
#
# COMPACT_ATOMS: atom_id res chain seq x y z
N THR A 1 -23.35 -18.05 -11.97
CA THR A 1 -24.74 -17.90 -11.49
C THR A 1 -25.03 -18.82 -10.30
N ASN A 2 -24.84 -20.14 -10.41
CA ASN A 2 -25.24 -21.12 -9.39
C ASN A 2 -24.70 -20.88 -7.96
N VAL A 3 -23.50 -20.33 -7.82
CA VAL A 3 -22.92 -19.99 -6.50
C VAL A 3 -23.71 -18.85 -5.85
N TYR A 4 -23.94 -17.77 -6.61
CA TYR A 4 -24.68 -16.61 -6.10
C TYR A 4 -26.13 -16.94 -5.77
N ARG A 5 -26.79 -17.80 -6.59
CA ARG A 5 -28.19 -18.21 -6.38
C ARG A 5 -28.46 -18.98 -5.08
N LYS A 6 -27.40 -19.53 -4.46
CA LYS A 6 -27.52 -20.14 -3.12
C LYS A 6 -27.73 -19.10 -2.01
N HIS A 7 -27.42 -17.82 -2.27
CA HIS A 7 -27.37 -16.78 -1.24
C HIS A 7 -28.22 -15.56 -1.55
N THR A 8 -28.65 -15.36 -2.81
CA THR A 8 -29.43 -14.19 -3.21
C THR A 8 -30.21 -14.42 -4.51
N ASP A 9 -31.42 -13.84 -4.59
CA ASP A 9 -32.22 -13.76 -5.81
C ASP A 9 -32.02 -12.43 -6.57
N LYS A 10 -31.13 -11.55 -6.10
CA LYS A 10 -30.85 -10.30 -6.79
C LYS A 10 -30.27 -10.56 -8.18
N GLN A 11 -30.69 -9.74 -9.15
CA GLN A 11 -30.24 -9.80 -10.55
C GLN A 11 -29.37 -8.61 -10.86
N SER A 12 -28.50 -8.73 -11.87
CA SER A 12 -27.73 -7.65 -12.47
C SER A 12 -26.96 -6.77 -11.47
N PHE A 13 -26.43 -7.36 -10.39
CA PHE A 13 -25.69 -6.63 -9.36
C PHE A 13 -24.18 -6.82 -9.44
N CYS A 14 -23.71 -7.81 -10.20
CA CYS A 14 -22.28 -8.13 -10.35
C CYS A 14 -21.83 -7.78 -11.77
N THR A 15 -21.08 -6.69 -11.90
CA THR A 15 -20.56 -6.27 -13.20
C THR A 15 -19.42 -7.18 -13.66
N VAL A 16 -19.50 -7.68 -14.87
CA VAL A 16 -18.44 -8.44 -15.52
C VAL A 16 -17.60 -7.51 -16.39
N GLY A 17 -16.27 -7.61 -16.27
CA GLY A 17 -15.32 -6.85 -17.05
C GLY A 17 -14.20 -7.72 -17.62
N SER A 18 -13.52 -7.23 -18.64
CA SER A 18 -12.33 -7.85 -19.19
C SER A 18 -11.31 -6.78 -19.57
N VAL A 19 -10.03 -7.10 -19.40
CA VAL A 19 -8.92 -6.25 -19.84
C VAL A 19 -8.44 -6.64 -21.24
N LYS A 20 -8.89 -7.81 -21.75
CA LYS A 20 -8.43 -8.33 -23.05
C LYS A 20 -8.87 -7.45 -24.23
N GLY A 21 -9.98 -6.74 -24.11
CA GLY A 21 -10.40 -5.75 -25.11
C GLY A 21 -9.42 -4.58 -25.27
N ASN A 22 -8.65 -4.25 -24.22
CA ASN A 22 -7.67 -3.15 -24.23
C ASN A 22 -6.30 -3.62 -24.75
N PHE A 23 -5.82 -4.80 -24.33
CA PHE A 23 -4.44 -5.26 -24.55
C PHE A 23 -4.32 -6.56 -25.34
N GLY A 24 -5.44 -7.17 -25.71
CA GLY A 24 -5.43 -8.53 -26.24
C GLY A 24 -5.18 -9.59 -25.16
N HIS A 25 -5.03 -10.82 -25.58
CA HIS A 25 -4.79 -11.95 -24.66
C HIS A 25 -3.30 -12.10 -24.35
N THR A 26 -2.87 -11.62 -23.19
CA THR A 26 -1.47 -11.60 -22.73
C THR A 26 -0.95 -12.96 -22.23
N LYS A 27 -1.60 -14.08 -22.62
CA LYS A 27 -1.19 -15.45 -22.27
C LYS A 27 -1.01 -15.65 -20.76
N SER A 28 0.19 -16.06 -20.35
CA SER A 28 0.54 -16.31 -18.94
C SER A 28 0.38 -15.07 -18.03
N ALA A 29 0.44 -13.87 -18.59
CA ALA A 29 0.26 -12.62 -17.86
C ALA A 29 -1.23 -12.18 -17.72
N ALA A 30 -2.19 -12.87 -18.37
CA ALA A 30 -3.58 -12.43 -18.43
C ALA A 30 -4.24 -12.26 -17.06
N GLY A 31 -3.94 -13.16 -16.13
CA GLY A 31 -4.43 -13.08 -14.74
C GLY A 31 -3.89 -11.86 -14.01
N VAL A 32 -2.60 -11.57 -14.12
CA VAL A 32 -1.95 -10.43 -13.47
C VAL A 32 -2.46 -9.10 -14.03
N VAL A 33 -2.61 -8.98 -15.36
CA VAL A 33 -3.17 -7.77 -15.98
C VAL A 33 -4.63 -7.54 -15.55
N SER A 34 -5.41 -8.62 -15.42
CA SER A 34 -6.78 -8.54 -14.87
C SER A 34 -6.79 -8.11 -13.40
N LEU A 35 -5.83 -8.60 -12.61
CA LEU A 35 -5.64 -8.20 -11.21
C LEU A 35 -5.33 -6.70 -11.08
N ILE A 36 -4.42 -6.19 -11.92
CA ILE A 36 -4.10 -4.75 -11.96
C ILE A 36 -5.36 -3.93 -12.26
N LYS A 37 -6.13 -4.31 -13.29
CA LYS A 37 -7.39 -3.62 -13.62
C LYS A 37 -8.36 -3.64 -12.44
N ALA A 38 -8.60 -4.79 -11.83
CA ALA A 38 -9.50 -4.91 -10.67
C ALA A 38 -9.04 -4.07 -9.48
N SER A 39 -7.73 -4.03 -9.19
CA SER A 39 -7.16 -3.19 -8.14
C SER A 39 -7.37 -1.69 -8.41
N LEU A 40 -7.20 -1.24 -9.66
CA LEU A 40 -7.46 0.14 -10.06
C LEU A 40 -8.95 0.50 -9.96
N VAL A 41 -9.84 -0.43 -10.36
CA VAL A 41 -11.30 -0.26 -10.19
C VAL A 41 -11.66 -0.03 -8.72
N LEU A 42 -11.13 -0.86 -7.82
CA LEU A 42 -11.36 -0.71 -6.38
C LEU A 42 -10.76 0.57 -5.82
N LYS A 43 -9.53 0.91 -6.24
CA LYS A 43 -8.84 2.12 -5.78
C LYS A 43 -9.58 3.40 -6.16
N HIS A 44 -10.10 3.47 -7.37
CA HIS A 44 -10.76 4.68 -7.91
C HIS A 44 -12.27 4.68 -7.74
N GLY A 45 -12.88 3.56 -7.35
CA GLY A 45 -14.34 3.44 -7.27
C GLY A 45 -15.04 3.55 -8.62
N ILE A 46 -14.34 3.24 -9.71
CA ILE A 46 -14.82 3.41 -11.10
C ILE A 46 -14.70 2.10 -11.85
N GLN A 47 -15.82 1.63 -12.39
CA GLN A 47 -15.86 0.50 -13.32
C GLN A 47 -15.89 1.03 -14.75
N PRO A 48 -14.82 0.90 -15.54
CA PRO A 48 -14.83 1.27 -16.95
C PRO A 48 -15.60 0.25 -17.79
N PRO A 49 -16.11 0.64 -18.96
CA PRO A 49 -16.73 -0.28 -19.90
C PRO A 49 -15.72 -1.31 -20.42
N ILE A 50 -16.23 -2.37 -21.03
CA ILE A 50 -15.37 -3.33 -21.76
C ILE A 50 -15.04 -2.72 -23.12
N ALA A 51 -13.76 -2.54 -23.41
CA ALA A 51 -13.33 -1.96 -24.67
C ALA A 51 -13.78 -2.83 -25.86
N GLY A 52 -14.40 -2.19 -26.85
CA GLY A 52 -14.90 -2.86 -28.06
C GLY A 52 -16.11 -3.79 -27.86
N PHE A 53 -16.76 -3.69 -26.70
CA PHE A 53 -17.96 -4.47 -26.39
C PHE A 53 -19.21 -3.70 -26.81
N ALA A 54 -20.10 -4.33 -27.57
CA ALA A 54 -21.41 -3.80 -27.91
C ALA A 54 -22.52 -4.58 -27.21
N GLU A 55 -22.53 -5.90 -27.38
CA GLU A 55 -23.55 -6.77 -26.81
C GLU A 55 -22.96 -8.17 -26.50
N PRO A 56 -23.53 -8.93 -25.53
CA PRO A 56 -23.10 -10.28 -25.26
C PRO A 56 -23.49 -11.21 -26.41
N HIS A 57 -22.70 -12.28 -26.58
CA HIS A 57 -23.02 -13.31 -27.55
C HIS A 57 -24.36 -13.98 -27.22
N GLU A 58 -25.15 -14.36 -28.21
CA GLU A 58 -26.49 -14.95 -28.08
C GLU A 58 -26.55 -16.19 -27.16
N SER A 59 -25.44 -16.94 -27.06
CA SER A 59 -25.35 -18.10 -26.15
C SER A 59 -25.21 -17.73 -24.66
N ILE A 60 -25.04 -16.45 -24.33
CA ILE A 60 -24.92 -15.97 -22.95
C ILE A 60 -26.29 -15.51 -22.47
N ASP A 61 -26.96 -16.40 -21.75
CA ASP A 61 -28.24 -16.08 -21.12
C ASP A 61 -28.00 -15.28 -19.82
N LEU A 62 -28.47 -14.03 -19.85
CA LEU A 62 -28.42 -13.12 -18.70
C LEU A 62 -29.81 -13.04 -17.99
N THR A 63 -30.78 -13.74 -18.46
CA THR A 63 -32.09 -13.84 -17.78
C THR A 63 -31.89 -14.44 -16.39
N ASP A 64 -32.39 -13.78 -15.38
CA ASP A 64 -32.21 -14.19 -13.98
C ASP A 64 -30.73 -14.31 -13.54
N SER A 65 -29.82 -13.66 -14.24
CA SER A 65 -28.39 -13.68 -13.90
C SER A 65 -28.02 -12.61 -12.86
N PRO A 66 -27.11 -12.90 -11.93
CA PRO A 66 -26.50 -11.88 -11.07
C PRO A 66 -25.57 -10.95 -11.87
N PHE A 67 -25.16 -11.35 -13.07
CA PHE A 67 -24.16 -10.65 -13.86
C PHE A 67 -24.77 -9.61 -14.81
N VAL A 68 -24.00 -8.56 -15.06
CA VAL A 68 -24.32 -7.50 -16.02
C VAL A 68 -23.04 -7.01 -16.71
N PHE A 69 -23.15 -6.66 -17.99
CA PHE A 69 -22.09 -6.02 -18.75
C PHE A 69 -22.37 -4.52 -18.89
N ASN A 70 -21.33 -3.69 -18.77
CA ASN A 70 -21.44 -2.25 -18.87
C ASN A 70 -20.87 -1.73 -20.20
N ASN A 71 -21.64 -0.88 -20.87
CA ASN A 71 -21.19 -0.10 -22.01
C ASN A 71 -20.75 1.32 -21.62
N ASP A 72 -21.06 1.76 -20.40
CA ASP A 72 -20.75 3.07 -19.87
C ASP A 72 -19.89 2.98 -18.60
N ILE A 73 -19.27 4.10 -18.24
CA ILE A 73 -18.56 4.22 -16.97
C ILE A 73 -19.56 4.15 -15.83
N GLN A 74 -19.29 3.28 -14.85
CA GLN A 74 -20.07 3.16 -13.63
C GLN A 74 -19.24 3.66 -12.45
N HIS A 75 -19.84 4.53 -11.63
CA HIS A 75 -19.26 4.97 -10.36
C HIS A 75 -19.90 4.18 -9.22
N PHE A 76 -19.08 3.55 -8.40
CA PHE A 76 -19.59 2.88 -7.20
C PHE A 76 -20.01 3.91 -6.17
N LYS A 77 -21.20 3.70 -5.59
CA LYS A 77 -21.68 4.54 -4.50
C LYS A 77 -20.88 4.23 -3.24
N THR A 78 -20.51 5.27 -2.51
CA THR A 78 -19.96 5.11 -1.16
C THR A 78 -21.02 4.45 -0.28
N SER A 79 -20.65 3.35 0.38
CA SER A 79 -21.50 2.63 1.31
C SER A 79 -20.67 2.17 2.50
N ASP A 80 -21.34 1.77 3.60
CA ASP A 80 -20.68 1.20 4.77
C ASP A 80 -20.07 -0.18 4.50
N GLN A 81 -20.38 -0.76 3.35
CA GLN A 81 -19.81 -2.03 2.91
C GLN A 81 -18.71 -1.79 1.88
N PRO A 82 -17.53 -2.41 2.03
CA PRO A 82 -16.46 -2.28 1.07
C PRO A 82 -16.83 -2.90 -0.27
N ILE A 83 -16.40 -2.26 -1.35
CA ILE A 83 -16.55 -2.80 -2.71
C ILE A 83 -15.63 -4.01 -2.85
N ARG A 84 -16.15 -5.09 -3.45
CA ARG A 84 -15.37 -6.31 -3.73
C ARG A 84 -15.30 -6.58 -5.22
N ALA A 85 -14.17 -7.13 -5.64
CA ALA A 85 -13.96 -7.58 -7.01
C ALA A 85 -13.37 -9.00 -7.00
N CYS A 86 -13.72 -9.79 -8.00
CA CYS A 86 -13.14 -11.12 -8.21
C CYS A 86 -12.36 -11.16 -9.51
N VAL A 87 -11.25 -11.87 -9.53
CA VAL A 87 -10.46 -12.13 -10.73
C VAL A 87 -10.33 -13.62 -10.90
N SER A 88 -10.73 -14.12 -12.09
CA SER A 88 -10.59 -15.53 -12.47
C SER A 88 -9.61 -15.65 -13.64
N ALA A 89 -8.68 -16.56 -13.55
CA ALA A 89 -7.76 -16.92 -14.61
C ALA A 89 -7.74 -18.43 -14.78
N PHE A 90 -7.91 -18.89 -16.02
CA PHE A 90 -8.00 -20.30 -16.37
C PHE A 90 -6.87 -20.65 -17.34
N GLY A 91 -5.95 -21.53 -16.90
CA GLY A 91 -4.83 -21.97 -17.71
C GLY A 91 -5.20 -23.13 -18.64
N PHE A 92 -4.60 -23.20 -19.81
CA PHE A 92 -4.82 -24.26 -20.79
C PHE A 92 -4.50 -25.67 -20.24
N GLY A 93 -3.56 -25.78 -19.31
CA GLY A 93 -3.20 -27.02 -18.63
C GLY A 93 -4.12 -27.41 -17.45
N GLY A 94 -5.23 -26.69 -17.25
CA GLY A 94 -6.17 -26.95 -16.16
C GLY A 94 -5.81 -26.28 -14.83
N THR A 95 -4.72 -25.53 -14.76
CA THR A 95 -4.37 -24.73 -13.58
C THR A 95 -5.25 -23.48 -13.55
N ASN A 96 -6.10 -23.36 -12.53
CA ASN A 96 -7.03 -22.27 -12.37
C ASN A 96 -6.65 -21.44 -11.12
N ALA A 97 -6.84 -20.15 -11.21
CA ALA A 97 -6.69 -19.22 -10.10
C ALA A 97 -7.92 -18.34 -9.96
N HIS A 98 -8.34 -18.11 -8.72
CA HIS A 98 -9.42 -17.20 -8.40
C HIS A 98 -9.02 -16.35 -7.20
N LEU A 99 -9.14 -15.04 -7.32
CA LEU A 99 -8.82 -14.08 -6.25
C LEU A 99 -10.05 -13.25 -5.92
N ILE A 100 -10.19 -12.93 -4.66
CA ILE A 100 -11.18 -11.99 -4.15
C ILE A 100 -10.41 -10.80 -3.59
N LEU A 101 -10.75 -9.61 -4.05
CA LEU A 101 -10.18 -8.34 -3.61
C LEU A 101 -11.25 -7.52 -2.90
N GLU A 102 -10.85 -6.76 -1.93
CA GLU A 102 -11.72 -5.84 -1.22
C GLU A 102 -11.09 -4.44 -1.25
N GLN A 103 -11.92 -3.42 -1.44
CA GLN A 103 -11.49 -2.03 -1.34
C GLN A 103 -11.04 -1.74 0.08
N HIS A 104 -9.82 -1.25 0.22
CA HIS A 104 -9.37 -0.74 1.51
C HIS A 104 -10.14 0.55 1.82
N GLN A 105 -10.96 0.49 2.85
CA GLN A 105 -11.57 1.69 3.42
C GLN A 105 -10.52 2.30 4.34
N THR A 106 -10.01 3.46 3.98
CA THR A 106 -9.19 4.25 4.89
C THR A 106 -10.15 4.76 5.96
N ASP A 107 -10.26 4.04 7.06
CA ASP A 107 -10.74 4.68 8.27
C ASP A 107 -9.87 5.92 8.42
N VAL A 108 -10.50 7.08 8.52
CA VAL A 108 -9.80 8.29 8.93
C VAL A 108 -9.21 7.95 10.28
N VAL A 109 -7.97 7.49 10.29
CA VAL A 109 -7.23 7.25 11.51
C VAL A 109 -7.25 8.59 12.20
N LYS A 110 -8.13 8.70 13.22
CA LYS A 110 -8.09 9.84 14.13
C LYS A 110 -6.65 9.88 14.59
N SER A 111 -5.93 10.91 14.18
CA SER A 111 -4.57 11.14 14.59
C SER A 111 -4.51 10.85 16.08
N VAL A 112 -3.79 9.78 16.45
CA VAL A 112 -3.49 9.53 17.87
C VAL A 112 -2.79 10.80 18.30
N PRO A 113 -3.29 11.52 19.31
CA PRO A 113 -2.65 12.73 19.76
C PRO A 113 -1.20 12.36 20.12
N ALA A 114 -0.26 13.07 19.51
CA ALA A 114 1.17 12.91 19.75
C ALA A 114 1.50 13.42 21.15
N ASN A 115 1.05 12.72 22.20
CA ASN A 115 1.33 13.01 23.60
C ASN A 115 2.34 12.03 24.17
N ALA A 116 3.49 11.93 23.49
CA ALA A 116 4.69 11.42 24.13
C ALA A 116 5.81 12.41 23.81
N SER A 117 6.01 13.37 24.70
CA SER A 117 7.28 14.10 24.77
C SER A 117 8.37 13.05 24.97
N THR A 118 9.09 12.76 23.90
CA THR A 118 10.23 11.85 23.95
C THR A 118 11.47 12.65 24.35
N ALA A 119 12.47 11.99 24.91
CA ALA A 119 13.77 12.58 25.24
C ALA A 119 14.47 13.24 24.02
N LEU A 120 13.98 13.01 22.81
CA LEU A 120 14.42 13.61 21.55
C LEU A 120 13.80 15.00 21.27
N GLY A 121 12.96 15.54 22.18
CA GLY A 121 12.17 16.74 21.93
C GLY A 121 11.17 16.50 20.80
N ASP A 122 11.01 17.48 19.89
CA ASP A 122 10.08 17.39 18.74
C ASP A 122 10.66 16.62 17.54
N LYS A 123 11.88 16.06 17.67
CA LYS A 123 12.53 15.31 16.59
C LYS A 123 12.09 13.86 16.53
N LYS A 124 11.91 13.35 15.32
CA LYS A 124 11.55 11.97 15.03
C LYS A 124 12.64 11.26 14.25
N VAL A 125 12.73 9.95 14.43
CA VAL A 125 13.72 9.11 13.72
C VAL A 125 13.16 8.71 12.36
N VAL A 126 13.87 9.05 11.29
CA VAL A 126 13.63 8.63 9.92
C VAL A 126 14.58 7.48 9.58
N PRO A 127 14.17 6.20 9.72
CA PRO A 127 15.03 5.06 9.51
C PRO A 127 15.04 4.61 8.05
N LEU A 128 16.19 4.25 7.51
CA LEU A 128 16.36 3.64 6.19
C LEU A 128 17.25 2.41 6.27
N SER A 129 17.01 1.44 5.41
CA SER A 129 17.92 0.30 5.25
C SER A 129 17.89 -0.26 3.84
N ALA A 130 19.00 -0.91 3.42
CA ALA A 130 19.12 -1.51 2.11
C ALA A 130 20.08 -2.72 2.12
N LYS A 131 20.12 -3.48 1.02
CA LYS A 131 21.00 -4.64 0.85
C LYS A 131 22.48 -4.25 0.67
N ASN A 132 22.74 -3.07 0.15
CA ASN A 132 24.10 -2.54 -0.07
C ASN A 132 24.07 -1.01 -0.02
N GLU A 133 25.25 -0.42 0.05
CA GLU A 133 25.44 1.03 0.16
C GLU A 133 24.83 1.79 -1.02
N ALA A 134 25.02 1.33 -2.25
CA ALA A 134 24.46 2.00 -3.44
C ALA A 134 22.92 2.01 -3.44
N ALA A 135 22.29 0.96 -2.92
CA ALA A 135 20.85 0.91 -2.76
C ALA A 135 20.36 1.82 -1.62
N LEU A 136 21.16 1.97 -0.54
CA LEU A 136 20.85 2.88 0.56
C LEU A 136 20.88 4.33 0.06
N GLN A 137 21.88 4.70 -0.71
CA GLN A 137 21.99 6.04 -1.30
C GLN A 137 20.81 6.36 -2.22
N ARG A 138 20.38 5.39 -3.04
CA ARG A 138 19.17 5.57 -3.87
C ARG A 138 17.92 5.77 -3.02
N LYS A 139 17.76 5.03 -1.92
CA LYS A 139 16.60 5.21 -1.02
C LYS A 139 16.57 6.59 -0.37
N ILE A 140 17.74 7.13 0.02
CA ILE A 140 17.85 8.49 0.53
C ILE A 140 17.37 9.49 -0.53
N PHE A 141 17.86 9.35 -1.76
CA PHE A 141 17.44 10.20 -2.88
C PHE A 141 15.93 10.06 -3.22
N ASP A 142 15.42 8.83 -3.24
CA ASP A 142 14.00 8.57 -3.53
C ASP A 142 13.08 9.14 -2.43
N LEU A 143 13.51 9.10 -1.17
CA LEU A 143 12.79 9.74 -0.06
C LEU A 143 12.71 11.25 -0.25
N ALA A 144 13.84 11.91 -0.62
CA ALA A 144 13.87 13.35 -0.93
C ALA A 144 12.82 13.71 -2.00
N ARG A 145 12.84 12.96 -3.11
CA ARG A 145 11.88 13.15 -4.20
C ARG A 145 10.43 12.92 -3.78
N ALA A 146 10.17 11.93 -2.91
CA ALA A 146 8.82 11.66 -2.43
C ALA A 146 8.29 12.80 -1.56
N ILE A 147 9.11 13.36 -0.68
CA ILE A 147 8.77 14.51 0.16
C ILE A 147 8.51 15.76 -0.72
N GLU A 148 9.38 16.01 -1.69
CA GLU A 148 9.24 17.14 -2.62
C GLU A 148 7.96 17.02 -3.47
N ALA A 149 7.65 15.82 -3.96
CA ALA A 149 6.47 15.56 -4.79
C ALA A 149 5.15 15.60 -4.02
N GLN A 150 5.17 15.42 -2.70
CA GLN A 150 3.99 15.35 -1.85
C GLN A 150 4.17 16.19 -0.57
N PRO A 151 4.09 17.53 -0.68
CA PRO A 151 4.31 18.44 0.47
C PRO A 151 3.33 18.25 1.64
N ALA A 152 2.23 17.53 1.42
CA ALA A 152 1.24 17.23 2.45
C ALA A 152 1.56 15.97 3.29
N LEU A 153 2.69 15.30 3.03
CA LEU A 153 3.12 14.16 3.85
C LEU A 153 3.47 14.62 5.27
N ALA A 154 2.86 13.97 6.26
CA ALA A 154 3.21 14.17 7.66
C ALA A 154 4.48 13.37 8.02
N LEU A 155 5.34 13.96 8.84
CA LEU A 155 6.57 13.29 9.30
C LEU A 155 6.26 11.99 10.05
N ASP A 156 5.17 11.95 10.82
CA ASP A 156 4.71 10.72 11.52
C ASP A 156 4.44 9.57 10.56
N ASP A 157 3.74 9.85 9.46
CA ASP A 157 3.40 8.83 8.46
C ASP A 157 4.65 8.32 7.75
N ILE A 158 5.61 9.21 7.48
CA ILE A 158 6.91 8.84 6.91
C ILE A 158 7.66 7.91 7.87
N CYS A 159 7.84 8.34 9.12
CA CYS A 159 8.56 7.57 10.14
C CYS A 159 7.91 6.20 10.38
N HIS A 160 6.58 6.17 10.56
CA HIS A 160 5.83 4.94 10.73
C HIS A 160 5.99 3.98 9.55
N THR A 161 5.79 4.48 8.33
CA THR A 161 5.92 3.67 7.11
C THR A 161 7.32 3.07 6.96
N LEU A 162 8.35 3.86 7.24
CA LEU A 162 9.75 3.42 7.12
C LEU A 162 10.13 2.45 8.22
N ALA A 163 9.60 2.61 9.43
CA ALA A 163 9.91 1.76 10.57
C ALA A 163 9.22 0.39 10.51
N VAL A 164 7.92 0.35 10.20
CA VAL A 164 7.12 -0.89 10.27
C VAL A 164 6.74 -1.46 8.91
N GLY A 165 6.71 -0.63 7.87
CA GLY A 165 6.31 -1.02 6.51
C GLY A 165 7.46 -1.47 5.62
N ARG A 166 8.68 -1.59 6.13
CA ARG A 166 9.87 -1.97 5.37
C ARG A 166 10.68 -3.04 6.11
N GLU A 167 11.24 -3.96 5.33
CA GLU A 167 12.17 -4.95 5.86
C GLU A 167 13.48 -4.29 6.30
N ALA A 168 13.96 -4.63 7.51
CA ALA A 168 15.23 -4.16 8.02
C ALA A 168 16.40 -4.93 7.38
N MET A 169 17.30 -4.22 6.72
CA MET A 169 18.46 -4.76 6.01
C MET A 169 19.77 -4.34 6.69
N ASN A 170 20.91 -4.87 6.23
CA ASN A 170 22.19 -4.69 6.92
C ASN A 170 22.79 -3.29 6.78
N HIS A 171 22.67 -2.65 5.60
CA HIS A 171 23.11 -1.26 5.45
C HIS A 171 21.98 -0.36 5.96
N ARG A 172 22.26 0.37 7.04
CA ARG A 172 21.25 1.17 7.75
C ARG A 172 21.69 2.63 7.84
N ALA A 173 20.70 3.50 7.80
CA ALA A 173 20.88 4.91 8.05
C ALA A 173 19.69 5.45 8.83
N TYR A 174 19.90 6.51 9.58
CA TYR A 174 18.82 7.27 10.22
C TYR A 174 19.13 8.77 10.20
N ALA A 175 18.07 9.55 10.18
CA ALA A 175 18.13 10.98 10.42
C ALA A 175 17.17 11.37 11.55
N LEU A 176 17.49 12.45 12.26
CA LEU A 176 16.62 13.08 13.26
C LEU A 176 16.04 14.35 12.66
N VAL A 177 14.75 14.36 12.44
CA VAL A 177 14.04 15.44 11.76
C VAL A 177 12.89 15.95 12.66
N ALA A 178 12.76 17.28 12.78
CA ALA A 178 11.61 17.90 13.41
C ALA A 178 10.54 18.22 12.35
N GLU A 179 9.26 18.34 12.75
CA GLU A 179 8.14 18.58 11.83
C GLU A 179 8.34 19.85 10.98
N ASP A 180 8.80 20.92 11.62
CA ASP A 180 9.08 22.21 10.97
C ASP A 180 10.28 22.16 10.00
N GLN A 181 11.10 21.14 10.10
CA GLN A 181 12.28 20.93 9.26
C GLN A 181 11.98 20.06 8.03
N LEU A 182 10.83 19.37 7.98
CA LEU A 182 10.53 18.41 6.93
C LEU A 182 10.56 19.02 5.52
N THR A 183 10.04 20.23 5.35
CA THR A 183 10.04 20.93 4.05
C THR A 183 11.43 21.33 3.56
N ASN A 184 12.37 21.51 4.48
CA ASN A 184 13.76 21.86 4.20
C ASN A 184 14.70 20.65 4.24
N PHE A 185 14.18 19.48 4.60
CA PHE A 185 14.94 18.24 4.71
C PHE A 185 15.28 17.71 3.31
N LYS A 186 16.51 17.91 2.89
CA LYS A 186 17.00 17.56 1.53
C LYS A 186 17.40 16.11 1.38
N CYS A 187 17.34 15.32 2.45
CA CYS A 187 17.79 13.93 2.47
C CYS A 187 19.21 13.78 1.87
N THR A 188 20.13 14.67 2.26
CA THR A 188 21.52 14.55 1.86
C THR A 188 22.24 13.51 2.73
N GLN A 189 23.35 12.95 2.23
CA GLN A 189 24.15 11.99 3.01
C GLN A 189 24.61 12.54 4.36
N ASN A 190 24.87 13.84 4.44
CA ASN A 190 25.34 14.50 5.65
C ASN A 190 24.26 14.60 6.75
N GLU A 191 22.99 14.45 6.39
CA GLU A 191 21.88 14.46 7.34
C GLU A 191 21.59 13.07 7.90
N PHE A 192 22.17 12.02 7.31
CA PHE A 192 22.01 10.64 7.75
C PHE A 192 23.27 10.11 8.42
N VAL A 193 23.09 9.48 9.56
CA VAL A 193 24.12 8.63 10.18
C VAL A 193 23.94 7.22 9.62
N SER A 194 24.96 6.70 8.95
CA SER A 194 24.92 5.37 8.35
C SER A 194 25.90 4.41 9.02
N ALA A 195 25.50 3.13 9.04
CA ALA A 195 26.34 2.04 9.52
C ALA A 195 25.93 0.71 8.86
N THR A 196 26.84 -0.23 8.80
CA THR A 196 26.51 -1.62 8.45
C THR A 196 26.17 -2.36 9.75
N ALA A 197 25.02 -3.02 9.79
CA ALA A 197 24.64 -3.86 10.90
C ALA A 197 25.45 -5.16 10.82
N ASP A 198 26.38 -5.31 11.72
CA ASP A 198 27.01 -6.61 12.02
C ASP A 198 26.05 -7.48 12.82
N ALA A 199 26.48 -8.70 13.19
CA ALA A 199 25.69 -9.60 14.03
C ALA A 199 25.13 -8.88 15.27
N ALA A 200 23.94 -9.29 15.71
CA ALA A 200 23.25 -8.67 16.84
C ALA A 200 24.21 -8.44 18.03
N LYS A 201 24.41 -7.17 18.36
CA LYS A 201 25.20 -6.80 19.55
C LYS A 201 24.31 -6.90 20.77
N GLU A 202 24.85 -7.44 21.84
CA GLU A 202 24.17 -7.44 23.13
C GLU A 202 24.07 -6.00 23.65
N LEU A 203 22.87 -5.63 24.11
CA LEU A 203 22.66 -4.34 24.76
C LEU A 203 22.89 -4.51 26.27
N VAL A 204 23.86 -3.77 26.80
CA VAL A 204 24.18 -3.77 28.22
C VAL A 204 23.79 -2.43 28.83
N PHE A 205 22.91 -2.46 29.82
CA PHE A 205 22.57 -1.29 30.62
C PHE A 205 23.46 -1.23 31.86
N LEU A 206 24.20 -0.13 32.01
CA LEU A 206 24.96 0.14 33.20
C LEU A 206 24.17 1.10 34.10
N LEU A 207 23.74 0.61 35.23
CA LEU A 207 23.05 1.39 36.25
C LEU A 207 24.07 1.78 37.34
N PRO A 208 24.32 3.08 37.55
CA PRO A 208 25.24 3.51 38.59
C PRO A 208 24.64 3.23 40.00
N GLY A 209 25.52 3.05 40.98
CA GLY A 209 25.15 2.88 42.35
C GLY A 209 24.66 4.16 43.02
N GLN A 210 24.24 4.05 44.28
CA GLN A 210 23.77 5.16 45.08
C GLN A 210 24.85 6.28 45.19
N GLY A 211 24.44 7.55 44.98
CA GLY A 211 25.31 8.71 45.06
C GLY A 211 25.82 9.22 43.68
N ALA A 212 25.52 8.52 42.58
CA ALA A 212 25.90 8.95 41.24
C ALA A 212 24.79 9.72 40.50
N GLN A 213 23.66 9.96 41.13
CA GLN A 213 22.48 10.60 40.54
C GLN A 213 22.68 12.11 40.40
N TYR A 214 22.27 12.65 39.26
CA TYR A 214 22.17 14.09 39.00
C TYR A 214 20.93 14.40 38.16
N PRO A 215 20.36 15.62 38.24
CA PRO A 215 19.22 15.99 37.42
C PRO A 215 19.54 15.87 35.92
N GLY A 216 18.64 15.24 35.14
CA GLY A 216 18.84 15.03 33.73
C GLY A 216 19.73 13.83 33.34
N MET A 217 20.07 12.94 34.27
CA MET A 217 20.96 11.81 34.06
C MET A 217 20.46 10.81 32.99
N ALA A 218 19.17 10.78 32.72
CA ALA A 218 18.52 9.86 31.77
C ALA A 218 17.93 10.58 30.54
N GLU A 219 18.27 11.86 30.35
CA GLU A 219 17.80 12.66 29.21
C GLU A 219 18.65 12.45 27.95
#